data_0c9fe77006d5b1e5757d812e2a6e3c6b
#
_entry.id   0c9fe77006d5b1e5757d812e2a6e3c6b
#
_cell.length_a   1.000
_cell.length_b   1.000
_cell.length_c   1.000
_cell.angle_alpha   90.00
_cell.angle_beta   90.00
_cell.angle_gamma   90.00
#
_symmetry.space_group_name_H-M   'P 1'
#
loop_
_entity.id
_entity.type
_entity.pdbx_description
1 polymer ?
#
loop_
_entity_poly.entity_id
_entity_poly.type
_entity_poly.pdbx_seq_one_letter_code
_entity_poly.pdbx_strand_id
1 'polypeptide(L)'
;MIYDRLAENYDKAFAPFEKRFVAKWRAETLSHLPADSRILEIGAGTGLNFQFYPPCREAVASEISFKMLEFAKEKTGTIQLIQTDAESLPFAANTFDAAFATLVFCSIPKPENAFRELRRIVKRGGKIVLLEHVRPDGLLGVAFDLINVLTVALIEDYFNRRTAKIAEDSGLKVLEVKRKAFGIVNLIVCEA
;
A
#
# COMPACT_ATOMS: atom_id res chain seq x y z
N MET A 1 -14.86 -0.24 11.54
CA MET A 1 -13.63 -0.93 11.06
C MET A 1 -12.55 -0.84 12.13
N ILE A 2 -11.56 -1.74 12.13
CA ILE A 2 -10.50 -1.73 13.14
C ILE A 2 -9.65 -0.45 13.06
N TYR A 3 -9.36 0.01 11.86
CA TYR A 3 -8.57 1.22 11.62
C TYR A 3 -9.23 2.51 12.11
N ASP A 4 -10.57 2.59 12.16
CA ASP A 4 -11.26 3.73 12.80
C ASP A 4 -10.96 3.82 14.31
N ARG A 5 -10.80 2.66 14.97
CA ARG A 5 -10.47 2.61 16.41
C ARG A 5 -9.01 2.91 16.70
N LEU A 6 -8.12 2.62 15.75
CA LEU A 6 -6.68 2.81 15.90
C LEU A 6 -6.22 4.22 15.50
N ALA A 7 -7.01 4.96 14.71
CA ALA A 7 -6.61 6.19 14.06
C ALA A 7 -5.96 7.22 15.00
N GLU A 8 -6.54 7.47 16.16
CA GLU A 8 -6.06 8.48 17.13
C GLU A 8 -4.64 8.20 17.67
N ASN A 9 -4.29 6.92 17.80
CA ASN A 9 -3.01 6.50 18.37
C ASN A 9 -2.06 5.88 17.36
N TYR A 10 -2.49 5.74 16.09
CA TYR A 10 -1.76 5.03 15.06
C TYR A 10 -0.36 5.59 14.85
N ASP A 11 -0.26 6.90 14.60
CA ASP A 11 1.01 7.56 14.35
C ASP A 11 1.95 7.48 15.55
N LYS A 12 1.43 7.64 16.78
CA LYS A 12 2.23 7.56 18.01
C LYS A 12 2.76 6.16 18.25
N ALA A 13 1.90 5.16 18.09
CA ALA A 13 2.29 3.75 18.28
C ALA A 13 3.30 3.29 17.24
N PHE A 14 3.16 3.75 16.00
CA PHE A 14 4.01 3.35 14.88
C PHE A 14 5.30 4.17 14.76
N ALA A 15 5.36 5.37 15.37
CA ALA A 15 6.44 6.34 15.22
C ALA A 15 7.87 5.79 15.45
N PRO A 16 8.17 4.93 16.44
CA PRO A 16 9.54 4.42 16.63
C PRO A 16 10.00 3.56 15.43
N PHE A 17 9.10 2.71 14.93
CA PHE A 17 9.37 1.83 13.80
C PHE A 17 9.42 2.63 12.49
N GLU A 18 8.48 3.56 12.29
CA GLU A 18 8.44 4.48 11.16
C GLU A 18 9.77 5.24 11.03
N LYS A 19 10.19 5.94 12.07
CA LYS A 19 11.44 6.74 12.07
C LYS A 19 12.69 5.90 11.84
N ARG A 20 12.74 4.67 12.37
CA ARG A 20 13.94 3.83 12.32
C ARG A 20 14.12 3.14 10.97
N PHE A 21 13.03 2.75 10.31
CA PHE A 21 13.07 1.88 9.14
C PHE A 21 12.13 2.31 8.01
N VAL A 22 10.82 2.49 8.30
CA VAL A 22 9.79 2.55 7.27
C VAL A 22 9.84 3.84 6.46
N ALA A 23 10.14 4.97 7.07
CA ALA A 23 10.25 6.25 6.38
C ALA A 23 11.25 6.20 5.21
N LYS A 24 12.41 5.56 5.41
CA LYS A 24 13.40 5.36 4.34
C LYS A 24 12.87 4.46 3.23
N TRP A 25 12.14 3.40 3.60
CA TRP A 25 11.56 2.48 2.62
C TRP A 25 10.41 3.12 1.83
N ARG A 26 9.58 3.98 2.49
CA ARG A 26 8.56 4.80 1.82
C ARG A 26 9.19 5.73 0.79
N ALA A 27 10.21 6.49 1.18
CA ALA A 27 10.94 7.37 0.26
C ALA A 27 11.50 6.61 -0.95
N GLU A 28 12.11 5.43 -0.73
CA GLU A 28 12.59 4.57 -1.82
C GLU A 28 11.44 4.08 -2.69
N THR A 29 10.31 3.66 -2.09
CA THR A 29 9.13 3.19 -2.83
C THR A 29 8.60 4.29 -3.76
N LEU A 30 8.43 5.50 -3.24
CA LEU A 30 7.88 6.60 -4.01
C LEU A 30 8.87 7.15 -5.05
N SER A 31 10.18 6.92 -4.89
CA SER A 31 11.18 7.28 -5.92
C SER A 31 11.05 6.48 -7.23
N HIS A 32 10.31 5.37 -7.22
CA HIS A 32 10.00 4.60 -8.44
C HIS A 32 8.85 5.20 -9.26
N LEU A 33 8.08 6.13 -8.68
CA LEU A 33 6.97 6.79 -9.37
C LEU A 33 7.48 7.79 -10.41
N PRO A 34 6.82 7.89 -11.58
CA PRO A 34 7.21 8.85 -12.60
C PRO A 34 6.91 10.29 -12.15
N ALA A 35 7.81 11.21 -12.48
CA ALA A 35 7.57 12.63 -12.29
C ALA A 35 6.48 13.13 -13.26
N ASP A 36 5.88 14.29 -12.94
CA ASP A 36 4.84 14.96 -13.75
C ASP A 36 3.69 14.03 -14.18
N SER A 37 3.27 13.17 -13.27
CA SER A 37 2.28 12.12 -13.50
C SER A 37 1.03 12.32 -12.64
N ARG A 38 -0.07 11.66 -13.02
CA ARG A 38 -1.25 11.49 -12.19
C ARG A 38 -1.11 10.18 -11.40
N ILE A 39 -0.99 10.30 -10.09
CA ILE A 39 -0.72 9.16 -9.21
C ILE A 39 -1.89 8.87 -8.26
N LEU A 40 -2.06 7.58 -7.93
CA LEU A 40 -3.00 7.14 -6.92
C LEU A 40 -2.28 6.40 -5.78
N GLU A 41 -2.52 6.82 -4.55
CA GLU A 41 -2.21 6.04 -3.36
C GLU A 41 -3.41 5.19 -2.95
N ILE A 42 -3.18 3.90 -2.69
CA ILE A 42 -4.14 2.99 -2.06
C ILE A 42 -3.82 2.88 -0.58
N GLY A 43 -4.83 3.07 0.27
CA GLY A 43 -4.68 2.94 1.72
C GLY A 43 -3.77 4.02 2.32
N ALA A 44 -4.12 5.29 2.12
CA ALA A 44 -3.32 6.42 2.60
C ALA A 44 -3.15 6.46 4.13
N GLY A 45 -4.06 5.82 4.85
CA GLY A 45 -4.09 5.85 6.30
C GLY A 45 -4.14 7.30 6.81
N THR A 46 -3.26 7.63 7.73
CA THR A 46 -3.12 8.99 8.27
C THR A 46 -2.26 9.91 7.41
N GLY A 47 -1.85 9.51 6.20
CA GLY A 47 -1.06 10.35 5.29
C GLY A 47 0.45 10.36 5.55
N LEU A 48 1.03 9.30 6.11
CA LEU A 48 2.48 9.21 6.39
C LEU A 48 3.36 9.28 5.13
N ASN A 49 2.81 8.94 3.96
CA ASN A 49 3.52 8.99 2.69
C ASN A 49 3.60 10.39 2.07
N PHE A 50 2.71 11.32 2.44
CA PHE A 50 2.55 12.60 1.73
C PHE A 50 3.85 13.41 1.63
N GLN A 51 4.69 13.36 2.66
CA GLN A 51 5.98 14.04 2.68
C GLN A 51 7.00 13.49 1.66
N PHE A 52 6.76 12.32 1.09
CA PHE A 52 7.64 11.64 0.14
C PHE A 52 7.11 11.66 -1.30
N TYR A 53 5.95 12.28 -1.54
CA TYR A 53 5.40 12.35 -2.89
C TYR A 53 6.37 13.05 -3.83
N PRO A 54 6.63 12.48 -5.01
CA PRO A 54 7.41 13.18 -6.03
C PRO A 54 6.63 14.38 -6.56
N PRO A 55 7.28 15.33 -7.22
CA PRO A 55 6.58 16.33 -8.02
C PRO A 55 5.69 15.64 -9.04
N CYS A 56 4.37 15.79 -8.89
CA CYS A 56 3.36 15.15 -9.75
C CYS A 56 2.34 16.18 -10.22
N ARG A 57 1.70 15.90 -11.36
CA ARG A 57 0.66 16.77 -11.92
C ARG A 57 -0.61 16.73 -11.08
N GLU A 58 -0.95 15.56 -10.57
CA GLU A 58 -2.13 15.33 -9.74
C GLU A 58 -1.88 14.14 -8.82
N ALA A 59 -2.26 14.28 -7.56
CA ALA A 59 -2.19 13.21 -6.57
C ALA A 59 -3.56 12.96 -5.94
N VAL A 60 -3.96 11.69 -5.98
CA VAL A 60 -5.17 11.20 -5.29
C VAL A 60 -4.75 10.18 -4.26
N ALA A 61 -5.30 10.26 -3.05
CA ALA A 61 -5.06 9.30 -1.98
C ALA A 61 -6.39 8.69 -1.53
N SER A 62 -6.48 7.37 -1.63
CA SER A 62 -7.67 6.61 -1.27
C SER A 62 -7.50 5.89 0.06
N GLU A 63 -8.56 5.85 0.86
CA GLU A 63 -8.59 5.18 2.15
C GLU A 63 -10.03 4.73 2.45
N ILE A 64 -10.18 3.58 3.09
CA ILE A 64 -11.49 3.04 3.44
C ILE A 64 -12.00 3.59 4.79
N SER A 65 -11.09 3.91 5.73
CA SER A 65 -11.41 4.46 7.03
C SER A 65 -11.59 5.97 6.96
N PHE A 66 -12.80 6.45 7.24
CA PHE A 66 -13.08 7.87 7.31
C PHE A 66 -12.24 8.58 8.38
N LYS A 67 -12.06 7.97 9.54
CA LYS A 67 -11.25 8.55 10.62
C LYS A 67 -9.78 8.70 10.25
N MET A 68 -9.21 7.74 9.52
CA MET A 68 -7.85 7.87 9.00
C MET A 68 -7.73 9.05 8.04
N LEU A 69 -8.73 9.24 7.15
CA LEU A 69 -8.77 10.37 6.23
C LEU A 69 -8.87 11.72 6.92
N GLU A 70 -9.54 11.81 8.07
CA GLU A 70 -9.58 13.05 8.87
C GLU A 70 -8.16 13.47 9.31
N PHE A 71 -7.36 12.52 9.81
CA PHE A 71 -5.96 12.77 10.15
C PHE A 71 -5.08 13.06 8.92
N ALA A 72 -5.32 12.36 7.80
CA ALA A 72 -4.62 12.61 6.55
C ALA A 72 -4.87 14.03 6.03
N LYS A 73 -6.10 14.51 6.16
CA LYS A 73 -6.50 15.86 5.71
C LYS A 73 -5.71 16.98 6.41
N GLU A 74 -5.33 16.78 7.68
CA GLU A 74 -4.52 17.74 8.42
C GLU A 74 -3.09 17.86 7.87
N LYS A 75 -2.62 16.86 7.12
CA LYS A 75 -1.24 16.77 6.59
C LYS A 75 -1.09 17.22 5.14
N THR A 76 -2.20 17.51 4.45
CA THR A 76 -2.15 17.91 3.05
C THR A 76 -3.11 19.06 2.72
N GLY A 77 -2.67 19.96 1.81
CA GLY A 77 -3.53 20.96 1.16
C GLY A 77 -3.71 20.75 -0.35
N THR A 78 -2.95 19.80 -0.93
CA THR A 78 -2.86 19.62 -2.40
C THR A 78 -3.25 18.23 -2.89
N ILE A 79 -3.22 17.20 -2.02
CA ILE A 79 -3.58 15.83 -2.38
C ILE A 79 -5.09 15.67 -2.25
N GLN A 80 -5.73 15.16 -3.28
CA GLN A 80 -7.16 14.86 -3.26
C GLN A 80 -7.41 13.60 -2.45
N LEU A 81 -8.22 13.69 -1.40
CA LEU A 81 -8.58 12.56 -0.54
C LEU A 81 -9.93 11.97 -0.96
N ILE A 82 -10.01 10.66 -1.07
CA ILE A 82 -11.26 9.96 -1.40
C ILE A 82 -11.45 8.76 -0.46
N GLN A 83 -12.65 8.66 0.13
CA GLN A 83 -13.05 7.47 0.86
C GLN A 83 -13.57 6.41 -0.12
N THR A 84 -12.87 5.28 -0.22
CA THR A 84 -13.28 4.18 -1.11
C THR A 84 -12.63 2.86 -0.71
N ASP A 85 -13.25 1.76 -1.14
CA ASP A 85 -12.70 0.42 -1.04
C ASP A 85 -11.73 0.16 -2.22
N ALA A 86 -10.54 -0.33 -1.92
CA ALA A 86 -9.55 -0.72 -2.93
C ALA A 86 -10.02 -1.86 -3.85
N GLU A 87 -10.98 -2.67 -3.38
CA GLU A 87 -11.58 -3.75 -4.17
C GLU A 87 -12.61 -3.26 -5.20
N SER A 88 -13.02 -1.95 -5.14
CA SER A 88 -14.00 -1.35 -6.04
C SER A 88 -13.76 0.15 -6.18
N LEU A 89 -12.80 0.52 -7.00
CA LEU A 89 -12.36 1.91 -7.16
C LEU A 89 -13.27 2.71 -8.11
N PRO A 90 -13.73 3.92 -7.72
CA PRO A 90 -14.67 4.71 -8.48
C PRO A 90 -14.00 5.54 -9.61
N PHE A 91 -13.01 4.96 -10.27
CA PHE A 91 -12.27 5.61 -11.34
C PHE A 91 -12.49 4.89 -12.68
N ALA A 92 -12.46 5.64 -13.78
CA ALA A 92 -12.47 5.06 -15.11
C ALA A 92 -11.18 4.26 -15.40
N ALA A 93 -11.24 3.36 -16.37
CA ALA A 93 -10.05 2.64 -16.83
C ALA A 93 -9.00 3.62 -17.38
N ASN A 94 -7.72 3.28 -17.23
CA ASN A 94 -6.58 4.05 -17.73
C ASN A 94 -6.55 5.52 -17.24
N THR A 95 -6.96 5.76 -16.01
CA THR A 95 -7.03 7.10 -15.42
C THR A 95 -5.68 7.58 -14.88
N PHE A 96 -4.88 6.69 -14.27
CA PHE A 96 -3.64 7.03 -13.60
C PHE A 96 -2.40 6.60 -14.39
N ASP A 97 -1.34 7.39 -14.29
CA ASP A 97 -0.04 7.05 -14.87
C ASP A 97 0.71 6.04 -13.99
N ALA A 98 0.49 6.11 -12.67
CA ALA A 98 1.02 5.14 -11.71
C ALA A 98 0.11 5.05 -10.47
N ALA A 99 0.24 3.94 -9.74
CA ALA A 99 -0.35 3.76 -8.42
C ALA A 99 0.66 3.16 -7.44
N PHE A 100 0.43 3.37 -6.15
CA PHE A 100 1.27 2.76 -5.12
C PHE A 100 0.48 2.47 -3.84
N ALA A 101 1.03 1.58 -3.02
CA ALA A 101 0.53 1.29 -1.68
C ALA A 101 1.70 0.98 -0.73
N THR A 102 1.52 1.28 0.55
CA THR A 102 2.52 0.95 1.57
C THR A 102 1.87 0.36 2.81
N LEU A 103 2.11 -0.93 3.07
CA LEU A 103 1.59 -1.70 4.19
C LEU A 103 0.05 -1.74 4.22
N VAL A 104 -0.56 -2.06 3.08
CA VAL A 104 -2.02 -2.04 2.89
C VAL A 104 -2.55 -3.39 2.44
N PHE A 105 -1.88 -4.05 1.49
CA PHE A 105 -2.38 -5.30 0.91
C PHE A 105 -2.45 -6.46 1.91
N CYS A 106 -1.76 -6.35 3.05
CA CYS A 106 -1.91 -7.27 4.17
C CYS A 106 -3.32 -7.21 4.79
N SER A 107 -4.01 -6.07 4.74
CA SER A 107 -5.32 -5.85 5.37
C SER A 107 -6.52 -5.94 4.41
N ILE A 108 -6.29 -5.98 3.09
CA ILE A 108 -7.39 -6.09 2.10
C ILE A 108 -7.95 -7.52 2.11
N PRO A 109 -9.26 -7.73 2.30
CA PRO A 109 -9.83 -9.09 2.37
C PRO A 109 -9.57 -9.92 1.10
N LYS A 110 -9.80 -9.34 -0.08
CA LYS A 110 -9.61 -9.99 -1.38
C LYS A 110 -8.61 -9.19 -2.24
N PRO A 111 -7.30 -9.33 -1.99
CA PRO A 111 -6.28 -8.54 -2.68
C PRO A 111 -6.28 -8.72 -4.19
N GLU A 112 -6.78 -9.87 -4.69
CA GLU A 112 -6.94 -10.12 -6.13
C GLU A 112 -7.91 -9.12 -6.79
N ASN A 113 -8.95 -8.69 -6.06
CA ASN A 113 -9.89 -7.68 -6.55
C ASN A 113 -9.18 -6.32 -6.65
N ALA A 114 -8.45 -5.93 -5.61
CA ALA A 114 -7.68 -4.69 -5.61
C ALA A 114 -6.63 -4.66 -6.72
N PHE A 115 -5.92 -5.77 -6.98
CA PHE A 115 -4.98 -5.85 -8.11
C PHE A 115 -5.67 -5.74 -9.47
N ARG A 116 -6.85 -6.35 -9.65
CA ARG A 116 -7.64 -6.19 -10.88
C ARG A 116 -8.10 -4.75 -11.09
N GLU A 117 -8.50 -4.07 -10.01
CA GLU A 117 -8.84 -2.65 -10.06
C GLU A 117 -7.62 -1.79 -10.42
N LEU A 118 -6.48 -2.01 -9.77
CA LEU A 118 -5.24 -1.31 -10.12
C LEU A 118 -4.87 -1.51 -11.59
N ARG A 119 -4.93 -2.75 -12.10
CA ARG A 119 -4.69 -3.04 -13.52
C ARG A 119 -5.68 -2.33 -14.44
N ARG A 120 -6.93 -2.16 -14.03
CA ARG A 120 -7.97 -1.48 -14.82
C ARG A 120 -7.75 0.03 -14.88
N ILE A 121 -7.42 0.65 -13.74
CA ILE A 121 -7.37 2.11 -13.63
C ILE A 121 -6.01 2.72 -13.99
N VAL A 122 -4.93 1.94 -13.88
CA VAL A 122 -3.60 2.37 -14.31
C VAL A 122 -3.48 2.17 -15.82
N LYS A 123 -2.87 3.12 -16.51
CA LYS A 123 -2.61 3.05 -17.96
C LYS A 123 -1.71 1.86 -18.27
N ARG A 124 -1.88 1.27 -19.45
CA ARG A 124 -0.99 0.20 -19.93
C ARG A 124 0.47 0.63 -19.90
N GLY A 125 1.33 -0.20 -19.34
CA GLY A 125 2.75 0.12 -19.10
C GLY A 125 2.99 1.08 -17.94
N GLY A 126 1.94 1.53 -17.24
CA GLY A 126 2.06 2.33 -16.02
C GLY A 126 2.57 1.51 -14.84
N LYS A 127 3.21 2.18 -13.89
CA LYS A 127 3.83 1.52 -12.74
C LYS A 127 2.86 1.35 -11.58
N ILE A 128 2.94 0.18 -10.92
CA ILE A 128 2.31 -0.09 -9.63
C ILE A 128 3.42 -0.47 -8.67
N VAL A 129 3.60 0.33 -7.60
CA VAL A 129 4.73 0.18 -6.67
C VAL A 129 4.20 -0.11 -5.27
N LEU A 130 4.66 -1.19 -4.67
CA LEU A 130 4.15 -1.65 -3.38
C LEU A 130 5.30 -1.78 -2.37
N LEU A 131 5.04 -1.40 -1.13
CA LEU A 131 5.87 -1.75 0.03
C LEU A 131 5.00 -2.53 0.99
N GLU A 132 5.24 -3.85 1.12
CA GLU A 132 4.29 -4.72 1.79
C GLU A 132 4.95 -5.69 2.77
N HIS A 133 4.25 -5.98 3.86
CA HIS A 133 4.52 -7.14 4.67
C HIS A 133 4.21 -8.40 3.87
N VAL A 134 5.14 -9.34 3.87
CA VAL A 134 5.00 -10.59 3.13
C VAL A 134 5.48 -11.77 3.97
N ARG A 135 5.05 -12.97 3.60
CA ARG A 135 5.57 -14.20 4.16
C ARG A 135 7.04 -14.36 3.80
N PRO A 136 7.96 -14.36 4.78
CA PRO A 136 9.37 -14.64 4.50
C PRO A 136 9.59 -16.10 4.10
N ASP A 137 10.74 -16.38 3.49
CA ASP A 137 11.11 -17.74 3.10
C ASP A 137 11.61 -18.58 4.30
N GLY A 138 11.66 -19.90 4.11
CA GLY A 138 12.24 -20.86 5.05
C GLY A 138 11.51 -20.97 6.39
N LEU A 139 12.25 -21.26 7.46
CA LEU A 139 11.69 -21.48 8.81
C LEU A 139 11.01 -20.25 9.38
N LEU A 140 11.47 -19.06 9.04
CA LEU A 140 10.84 -17.82 9.45
C LEU A 140 9.40 -17.71 8.88
N GLY A 141 9.18 -18.20 7.66
CA GLY A 141 7.84 -18.26 7.07
C GLY A 141 6.88 -19.15 7.85
N VAL A 142 7.35 -20.27 8.38
CA VAL A 142 6.53 -21.14 9.23
C VAL A 142 6.12 -20.44 10.52
N ALA A 143 7.04 -19.70 11.15
CA ALA A 143 6.71 -18.88 12.31
C ALA A 143 5.65 -17.80 11.98
N PHE A 144 5.76 -17.16 10.82
CA PHE A 144 4.78 -16.18 10.35
C PHE A 144 3.42 -16.80 10.05
N ASP A 145 3.35 -18.03 9.55
CA ASP A 145 2.08 -18.76 9.37
C ASP A 145 1.36 -18.98 10.72
N LEU A 146 2.10 -19.29 11.78
CA LEU A 146 1.54 -19.43 13.14
C LEU A 146 1.07 -18.10 13.71
N ILE A 147 1.88 -17.05 13.59
CA ILE A 147 1.53 -15.70 14.05
C ILE A 147 0.31 -15.17 13.29
N ASN A 148 0.19 -15.48 12.00
CA ASN A 148 -0.91 -15.03 11.16
C ASN A 148 -2.29 -15.40 11.69
N VAL A 149 -2.43 -16.54 12.37
CA VAL A 149 -3.70 -16.95 13.00
C VAL A 149 -4.14 -15.90 14.04
N LEU A 150 -3.21 -15.39 14.82
CA LEU A 150 -3.49 -14.38 15.85
C LEU A 150 -3.70 -13.00 15.24
N THR A 151 -2.88 -12.60 14.26
CA THR A 151 -2.98 -11.27 13.64
C THR A 151 -4.28 -11.10 12.85
N VAL A 152 -4.71 -12.14 12.13
CA VAL A 152 -6.02 -12.12 11.45
C VAL A 152 -7.17 -12.03 12.45
N ALA A 153 -7.11 -12.79 13.55
CA ALA A 153 -8.18 -12.78 14.56
C ALA A 153 -8.27 -11.46 15.34
N LEU A 154 -7.14 -10.78 15.58
CA LEU A 154 -7.08 -9.58 16.43
C LEU A 154 -7.15 -8.27 15.65
N ILE A 155 -6.52 -8.21 14.48
CA ILE A 155 -6.33 -6.96 13.71
C ILE A 155 -6.68 -7.09 12.23
N GLU A 156 -7.27 -8.22 11.81
CA GLU A 156 -7.67 -8.47 10.41
C GLU A 156 -6.51 -8.31 9.42
N ASP A 157 -5.27 -8.63 9.85
CA ASP A 157 -4.05 -8.41 9.08
C ASP A 157 -3.34 -9.73 8.75
N TYR A 158 -3.03 -9.94 7.47
CA TYR A 158 -2.47 -11.19 6.93
C TYR A 158 -0.95 -11.05 6.71
N PHE A 159 -0.17 -11.45 7.70
CA PHE A 159 1.30 -11.35 7.65
C PHE A 159 1.98 -12.41 6.79
N ASN A 160 1.26 -13.41 6.31
CA ASN A 160 1.80 -14.51 5.53
C ASN A 160 1.47 -14.46 4.04
N ARG A 161 1.04 -13.30 3.52
CA ARG A 161 0.72 -13.16 2.08
C ARG A 161 1.95 -13.22 1.19
N ARG A 162 1.78 -13.78 0.01
CA ARG A 162 2.75 -13.75 -1.09
C ARG A 162 2.33 -12.69 -2.11
N THR A 163 2.39 -11.44 -1.71
CA THR A 163 1.81 -10.30 -2.44
C THR A 163 2.28 -10.20 -3.89
N ALA A 164 3.57 -10.43 -4.18
CA ALA A 164 4.09 -10.43 -5.55
C ALA A 164 3.42 -11.50 -6.42
N LYS A 165 3.23 -12.72 -5.88
CA LYS A 165 2.56 -13.80 -6.61
C LYS A 165 1.08 -13.48 -6.86
N ILE A 166 0.39 -12.92 -5.88
CA ILE A 166 -1.02 -12.51 -6.05
C ILE A 166 -1.14 -11.45 -7.15
N ALA A 167 -0.19 -10.50 -7.20
CA ALA A 167 -0.13 -9.49 -8.26
C ALA A 167 0.04 -10.12 -9.65
N GLU A 168 0.97 -11.08 -9.80
CA GLU A 168 1.19 -11.83 -11.05
C GLU A 168 -0.06 -12.63 -11.46
N ASP A 169 -0.65 -13.39 -10.52
CA ASP A 169 -1.85 -14.20 -10.75
C ASP A 169 -3.07 -13.32 -11.12
N SER A 170 -3.05 -12.04 -10.72
CA SER A 170 -4.06 -11.02 -11.08
C SER A 170 -3.77 -10.31 -12.42
N GLY A 171 -2.70 -10.70 -13.11
CA GLY A 171 -2.35 -10.26 -14.46
C GLY A 171 -1.46 -9.02 -14.53
N LEU A 172 -0.81 -8.64 -13.42
CA LEU A 172 0.25 -7.64 -13.44
C LEU A 172 1.60 -8.30 -13.77
N LYS A 173 2.48 -7.55 -14.43
CA LYS A 173 3.84 -8.01 -14.70
C LYS A 173 4.76 -7.53 -13.57
N VAL A 174 5.23 -8.44 -12.72
CA VAL A 174 6.22 -8.11 -11.69
C VAL A 174 7.58 -7.89 -12.34
N LEU A 175 8.13 -6.69 -12.19
CA LEU A 175 9.41 -6.29 -12.76
C LEU A 175 10.56 -6.47 -11.77
N GLU A 176 10.31 -6.17 -10.50
CA GLU A 176 11.34 -6.20 -9.46
C GLU A 176 10.72 -6.52 -8.09
N VAL A 177 11.48 -7.27 -7.28
CA VAL A 177 11.18 -7.50 -5.85
C VAL A 177 12.44 -7.28 -5.04
N LYS A 178 12.48 -6.18 -4.28
CA LYS A 178 13.57 -5.90 -3.32
C LYS A 178 13.17 -6.33 -1.92
N ARG A 179 13.87 -7.31 -1.37
CA ARG A 179 13.64 -7.81 -0.01
C ARG A 179 14.26 -6.90 1.03
N LYS A 180 13.51 -6.58 2.07
CA LYS A 180 13.93 -5.78 3.23
C LYS A 180 13.63 -6.55 4.51
N ALA A 181 14.31 -6.20 5.60
CA ALA A 181 14.10 -6.83 6.91
C ALA A 181 14.04 -8.38 6.82
N PHE A 182 15.07 -9.00 6.27
CA PHE A 182 15.17 -10.47 6.10
C PHE A 182 14.00 -11.08 5.28
N GLY A 183 13.42 -10.30 4.36
CA GLY A 183 12.32 -10.75 3.50
C GLY A 183 10.92 -10.62 4.12
N ILE A 184 10.81 -10.01 5.31
CA ILE A 184 9.53 -9.72 5.97
C ILE A 184 8.79 -8.58 5.27
N VAL A 185 9.53 -7.62 4.71
CA VAL A 185 8.99 -6.50 3.94
C VAL A 185 9.59 -6.55 2.54
N ASN A 186 8.76 -6.41 1.53
CA ASN A 186 9.20 -6.34 0.14
C ASN A 186 8.74 -5.04 -0.51
N LEU A 187 9.67 -4.40 -1.24
CA LEU A 187 9.34 -3.41 -2.25
C LEU A 187 9.14 -4.16 -3.57
N ILE A 188 7.96 -4.04 -4.15
CA ILE A 188 7.54 -4.76 -5.36
C ILE A 188 7.20 -3.72 -6.42
N VAL A 189 7.82 -3.82 -7.60
CA VAL A 189 7.52 -2.95 -8.74
C VAL A 189 6.85 -3.80 -9.80
N CYS A 190 5.63 -3.39 -10.19
CA CYS A 190 4.84 -4.03 -11.23
C CYS A 190 4.55 -3.06 -12.39
N GLU A 191 4.20 -3.62 -13.52
CA GLU A 191 3.66 -2.95 -14.71
C GLU A 191 2.23 -3.43 -14.95
N ALA A 192 1.31 -2.48 -15.26
CA ALA A 192 -0.10 -2.75 -15.56
C ALA A 192 -0.34 -3.24 -17.00
#